data_3cf7fd95d47ffd24e7b0b0ad4cafeaa4
#
_entry.id   3cf7fd95d47ffd24e7b0b0ad4cafeaa4
#
_cell.length_a   1.000
_cell.length_b   1.000
_cell.length_c   1.000
_cell.angle_alpha   90.00
_cell.angle_beta   90.00
_cell.angle_gamma   90.00
#
_symmetry.space_group_name_H-M   'P 1'
#
loop_
_entity.id
_entity.type
_entity.pdbx_description
1 polymer ?
#
loop_
_entity_poly.entity_id
_entity_poly.type
_entity_poly.pdbx_seq_one_letter_code
_entity_poly.pdbx_strand_id
1 'polypeptide(L)'
;MTRFTRIVSAAAILAFTFHLIADSRKILKVAITAGGQITADGRPTTLDALIPMLRELAKNKGEVWYYREVPEADPHPTAMKVLEAIVDQNLPVLLSTKPDYSDSVDDKGRSVPRH
;
A
#
# COMPACT_ATOMS: atom_id res chain seq x y z
N MET A 1 -28.99 17.83 39.20
CA MET A 1 -28.68 17.21 39.11
C MET A 1 -28.70 16.34 38.08
N THR A 2 -28.74 15.76 37.92
CA THR A 2 -28.97 14.89 36.98
C THR A 2 -28.48 15.18 35.69
N ARG A 3 -28.48 16.07 35.26
CA ARG A 3 -28.20 16.41 34.05
C ARG A 3 -27.00 15.95 33.50
N PHE A 4 -26.17 15.82 34.03
CA PHE A 4 -24.99 15.46 33.63
C PHE A 4 -24.99 14.31 32.78
N THR A 5 -25.80 13.60 32.98
CA THR A 5 -25.83 12.43 32.26
C THR A 5 -25.74 12.59 30.84
N ARG A 6 -26.42 13.38 30.34
CA ARG A 6 -26.50 13.50 28.99
C ARG A 6 -25.23 13.64 28.36
N ILE A 7 -24.35 14.07 28.89
CA ILE A 7 -23.17 14.33 28.32
C ILE A 7 -22.55 13.13 27.86
N VAL A 8 -22.69 12.18 28.56
CA VAL A 8 -22.20 10.94 28.29
C VAL A 8 -22.50 10.44 26.96
N SER A 9 -23.64 10.60 26.59
CA SER A 9 -24.07 10.07 25.34
C SER A 9 -23.24 10.57 24.24
N ALA A 10 -22.90 11.74 24.30
CA ALA A 10 -22.19 12.34 23.22
C ALA A 10 -20.91 11.59 22.97
N ALA A 11 -20.30 11.24 23.97
CA ALA A 11 -19.05 10.59 23.85
C ALA A 11 -19.17 9.31 23.09
N ALA A 12 -20.16 8.64 23.36
CA ALA A 12 -20.36 7.38 22.76
C ALA A 12 -20.39 7.48 21.26
N ILE A 13 -20.95 8.45 20.77
CA ILE A 13 -21.10 8.60 19.38
C ILE A 13 -19.82 8.76 18.67
N LEU A 14 -18.93 9.44 19.22
CA LEU A 14 -17.72 9.67 18.58
C LEU A 14 -16.97 8.42 18.32
N ALA A 15 -16.95 7.61 19.23
CA ALA A 15 -16.24 6.42 19.16
C ALA A 15 -16.64 5.63 17.96
N PHE A 16 -17.92 5.69 17.66
CA PHE A 16 -18.42 5.02 16.64
C PHE A 16 -17.88 5.28 15.30
N THR A 17 -17.71 6.44 14.99
CA THR A 17 -17.34 6.84 13.72
C THR A 17 -15.98 6.30 13.36
N PHE A 18 -15.15 6.09 14.33
CA PHE A 18 -13.94 5.62 14.09
C PHE A 18 -13.86 4.29 13.50
N HIS A 19 -14.68 3.41 13.83
CA HIS A 19 -14.69 2.12 13.32
C HIS A 19 -14.69 1.99 11.86
N LEU A 20 -15.36 2.83 11.19
CA LEU A 20 -15.47 2.76 9.79
C LEU A 20 -14.13 2.92 9.13
N ILE A 21 -13.33 3.74 9.68
CA ILE A 21 -12.07 4.00 9.11
C ILE A 21 -11.14 2.86 9.37
N ALA A 22 -11.27 2.26 10.47
CA ALA A 22 -10.42 1.18 10.85
C ALA A 22 -10.56 -0.01 9.92
N ASP A 23 -11.67 -0.13 9.28
CA ASP A 23 -11.89 -1.22 8.39
C ASP A 23 -11.26 -1.02 7.03
N SER A 24 -10.79 0.16 6.75
CA SER A 24 -10.20 0.43 5.45
C SER A 24 -8.86 -0.24 5.34
N ARG A 25 -8.68 -1.00 4.29
CA ARG A 25 -7.41 -1.61 4.04
C ARG A 25 -6.42 -0.56 3.54
N LYS A 26 -5.23 -0.57 4.04
CA LYS A 26 -4.21 0.35 3.60
C LYS A 26 -3.47 -0.24 2.41
N ILE A 27 -3.33 0.55 1.37
CA ILE A 27 -2.63 0.12 0.16
C ILE A 27 -1.62 1.20 -0.21
N LEU A 28 -0.40 0.79 -0.52
CA LEU A 28 0.60 1.68 -1.06
C LEU A 28 0.90 1.23 -2.47
N LYS A 29 0.73 2.11 -3.44
CA LYS A 29 1.01 1.78 -4.83
C LYS A 29 2.42 2.21 -5.17
N VAL A 30 3.27 1.25 -5.48
CA VAL A 30 4.69 1.50 -5.75
C VAL A 30 4.98 1.15 -7.19
N ALA A 31 5.57 2.06 -7.93
CA ALA A 31 5.94 1.82 -9.31
C ALA A 31 7.43 2.10 -9.53
N ILE A 32 8.04 1.33 -10.43
CA ILE A 32 9.44 1.52 -10.81
C ILE A 32 9.46 1.77 -12.31
N THR A 33 10.06 2.87 -12.73
CA THR A 33 10.19 3.18 -14.15
C THR A 33 11.33 2.36 -14.75
N ALA A 34 11.39 2.34 -16.06
CA ALA A 34 12.47 1.65 -16.77
C ALA A 34 13.83 2.21 -16.37
N GLY A 35 13.89 3.48 -16.04
CA GLY A 35 15.14 4.13 -15.61
C GLY A 35 15.46 3.96 -14.14
N GLY A 36 14.64 3.20 -13.41
CA GLY A 36 14.91 2.96 -12.00
C GLY A 36 14.35 4.00 -11.03
N GLN A 37 13.46 4.88 -11.52
CA GLN A 37 12.87 5.87 -10.63
C GLN A 37 11.70 5.26 -9.88
N ILE A 38 11.57 5.57 -8.60
CA ILE A 38 10.53 5.02 -7.75
C ILE A 38 9.41 6.04 -7.57
N THR A 39 8.16 5.59 -7.66
CA THR A 39 7.03 6.44 -7.24
C THR A 39 6.24 5.68 -6.18
N ALA A 40 5.69 6.43 -5.23
CA ALA A 40 4.81 5.88 -4.20
C ALA A 40 3.52 6.68 -4.26
N ASP A 41 2.42 6.04 -4.52
CA ASP A 41 1.11 6.66 -4.73
C ASP A 41 1.19 7.80 -5.76
N GLY A 42 1.96 7.56 -6.80
CA GLY A 42 2.09 8.53 -7.90
C GLY A 42 3.11 9.63 -7.68
N ARG A 43 3.78 9.66 -6.55
CA ARG A 43 4.77 10.71 -6.26
C ARG A 43 6.18 10.17 -6.29
N PRO A 44 7.10 10.88 -6.94
CA PRO A 44 8.49 10.41 -6.95
C PRO A 44 9.04 10.32 -5.53
N THR A 45 9.83 9.29 -5.28
CA THR A 45 10.44 9.10 -3.98
C THR A 45 11.78 8.39 -4.13
N THR A 46 12.45 8.15 -3.03
CA THR A 46 13.72 7.42 -3.03
C THR A 46 13.54 6.16 -2.18
N LEU A 47 14.48 5.25 -2.29
CA LEU A 47 14.44 4.04 -1.49
C LEU A 47 14.48 4.41 0.00
N ASP A 48 15.35 5.35 0.38
CA ASP A 48 15.47 5.74 1.77
C ASP A 48 14.17 6.33 2.34
N ALA A 49 13.43 7.06 1.51
CA ALA A 49 12.16 7.65 1.94
C ALA A 49 11.04 6.61 1.91
N LEU A 50 11.16 5.61 1.06
CA LEU A 50 10.16 4.57 0.94
C LEU A 50 10.16 3.64 2.16
N ILE A 51 11.32 3.35 2.70
CA ILE A 51 11.42 2.40 3.81
C ILE A 51 10.54 2.77 5.02
N PRO A 52 10.55 4.00 5.51
CA PRO A 52 9.64 4.35 6.61
C PRO A 52 8.17 4.26 6.23
N MET A 53 7.83 4.50 4.96
CA MET A 53 6.45 4.36 4.50
C MET A 53 6.04 2.90 4.59
N LEU A 54 6.92 1.99 4.19
CA LEU A 54 6.64 0.56 4.25
C LEU A 54 6.51 0.09 5.69
N ARG A 55 7.34 0.65 6.56
CA ARG A 55 7.30 0.28 7.96
C ARG A 55 5.96 0.68 8.58
N GLU A 56 5.49 1.88 8.24
CA GLU A 56 4.23 2.35 8.75
C GLU A 56 3.07 1.53 8.16
N LEU A 57 3.16 1.18 6.91
CA LEU A 57 2.16 0.36 6.25
C LEU A 57 2.06 -1.01 6.93
N ALA A 58 3.19 -1.57 7.29
CA ALA A 58 3.24 -2.87 7.96
C ALA A 58 2.55 -2.81 9.33
N LYS A 59 2.73 -1.71 10.04
CA LYS A 59 2.08 -1.55 11.34
C LYS A 59 0.57 -1.53 11.18
N ASN A 60 0.08 -1.06 10.07
CA ASN A 60 -1.35 -0.97 9.79
C ASN A 60 -1.87 -2.17 9.00
N LYS A 61 -1.04 -3.20 8.87
CA LYS A 61 -1.39 -4.43 8.18
C LYS A 61 -1.88 -4.19 6.75
N GLY A 62 -1.19 -3.31 6.07
CA GLY A 62 -1.51 -2.96 4.70
C GLY A 62 -0.89 -3.90 3.69
N GLU A 63 -0.97 -3.52 2.45
CA GLU A 63 -0.39 -4.28 1.35
C GLU A 63 0.18 -3.33 0.31
N VAL A 64 1.09 -3.83 -0.52
CA VAL A 64 1.72 -3.07 -1.58
C VAL A 64 1.21 -3.57 -2.92
N TRP A 65 0.78 -2.63 -3.78
CA TRP A 65 0.47 -2.95 -5.17
C TRP A 65 1.70 -2.44 -5.94
N TYR A 66 2.34 -3.36 -6.65
CA TYR A 66 3.62 -3.08 -7.30
C TYR A 66 3.52 -3.17 -8.81
N TYR A 67 4.01 -2.14 -9.49
CA TYR A 67 4.03 -2.11 -10.94
C TYR A 67 5.44 -1.76 -11.39
N ARG A 68 5.95 -2.47 -12.38
CA ARG A 68 7.23 -2.14 -12.97
C ARG A 68 7.03 -1.85 -14.44
N GLU A 69 7.48 -0.69 -14.89
CA GLU A 69 7.40 -0.32 -16.28
C GLU A 69 8.27 -1.28 -17.08
N VAL A 70 7.83 -1.74 -18.18
CA VAL A 70 8.50 -2.74 -19.02
C VAL A 70 8.77 -4.01 -18.22
N PRO A 71 7.72 -4.68 -17.76
CA PRO A 71 7.89 -5.86 -16.89
C PRO A 71 8.59 -7.04 -17.52
N GLU A 72 8.64 -7.11 -18.85
CA GLU A 72 9.29 -8.22 -19.53
C GLU A 72 10.79 -8.01 -19.67
N ALA A 73 11.30 -6.85 -19.36
CA ALA A 73 12.74 -6.60 -19.41
C ALA A 73 13.38 -7.00 -18.08
N ASP A 74 14.70 -7.10 -18.07
CA ASP A 74 15.41 -7.37 -16.84
C ASP A 74 15.18 -6.22 -15.86
N PRO A 75 14.93 -6.51 -14.60
CA PRO A 75 14.65 -5.44 -13.64
C PRO A 75 15.86 -4.57 -13.39
N HIS A 76 15.62 -3.28 -13.28
CA HIS A 76 16.65 -2.34 -12.85
C HIS A 76 17.06 -2.74 -11.42
N PRO A 77 18.31 -2.59 -11.03
CA PRO A 77 18.74 -2.93 -9.67
C PRO A 77 17.89 -2.30 -8.57
N THR A 78 17.38 -1.08 -8.81
CA THR A 78 16.51 -0.43 -7.85
C THR A 78 15.24 -1.23 -7.60
N ALA A 79 14.70 -1.87 -8.63
CA ALA A 79 13.49 -2.67 -8.49
C ALA A 79 13.71 -3.82 -7.52
N MET A 80 14.89 -4.44 -7.58
CA MET A 80 15.19 -5.55 -6.69
C MET A 80 15.31 -5.06 -5.25
N LYS A 81 15.91 -3.91 -5.05
CA LYS A 81 16.06 -3.34 -3.71
C LYS A 81 14.72 -2.96 -3.11
N VAL A 82 13.82 -2.47 -3.95
CA VAL A 82 12.47 -2.12 -3.48
C VAL A 82 11.73 -3.37 -3.05
N LEU A 83 11.80 -4.45 -3.84
CA LEU A 83 11.14 -5.69 -3.47
C LEU A 83 11.72 -6.27 -2.19
N GLU A 84 13.03 -6.18 -2.01
CA GLU A 84 13.67 -6.64 -0.79
C GLU A 84 13.16 -5.86 0.41
N ALA A 85 13.02 -4.55 0.28
CA ALA A 85 12.53 -3.71 1.36
C ALA A 85 11.10 -4.08 1.73
N ILE A 86 10.26 -4.40 0.75
CA ILE A 86 8.88 -4.80 0.99
C ILE A 86 8.85 -6.13 1.74
N VAL A 87 9.63 -7.08 1.30
CA VAL A 87 9.70 -8.40 1.91
C VAL A 87 10.24 -8.31 3.33
N ASP A 88 11.23 -7.45 3.55
CA ASP A 88 11.81 -7.28 4.88
C ASP A 88 10.80 -6.77 5.90
N GLN A 89 9.77 -6.08 5.43
CA GLN A 89 8.71 -5.60 6.32
C GLN A 89 7.56 -6.60 6.42
N ASN A 90 7.69 -7.78 5.80
CA ASN A 90 6.68 -8.81 5.80
C ASN A 90 5.35 -8.32 5.23
N LEU A 91 5.41 -7.47 4.21
CA LEU A 91 4.21 -6.94 3.59
C LEU A 91 3.79 -7.80 2.41
N PRO A 92 2.50 -8.04 2.24
CA PRO A 92 2.03 -8.70 1.03
C PRO A 92 2.25 -7.79 -0.17
N VAL A 93 2.65 -8.38 -1.29
CA VAL A 93 2.84 -7.61 -2.50
C VAL A 93 1.98 -8.21 -3.59
N LEU A 94 1.20 -7.36 -4.26
CA LEU A 94 0.37 -7.78 -5.37
C LEU A 94 0.93 -7.12 -6.62
N LEU A 95 1.33 -7.93 -7.58
CA LEU A 95 1.97 -7.43 -8.78
C LEU A 95 0.93 -7.02 -9.82
N SER A 96 1.17 -5.90 -10.49
CA SER A 96 0.34 -5.44 -11.59
C SER A 96 1.19 -5.30 -12.84
N THR A 97 0.59 -5.48 -14.00
CA THR A 97 1.29 -5.28 -15.26
C THR A 97 0.87 -3.98 -15.94
N LYS A 98 -0.11 -3.27 -15.34
CA LYS A 98 -0.63 -2.02 -15.91
C LYS A 98 -0.40 -0.87 -14.97
N PRO A 99 -0.10 0.31 -15.51
CA PRO A 99 0.23 1.46 -14.65
C PRO A 99 -0.92 1.98 -13.81
N ASP A 100 -2.16 1.62 -14.14
CA ASP A 100 -3.30 2.03 -13.35
C ASP A 100 -3.68 0.96 -12.32
N TYR A 101 -2.89 -0.10 -12.21
CA TYR A 101 -3.09 -1.20 -11.26
C TYR A 101 -4.46 -1.89 -11.44
N SER A 102 -4.98 -1.89 -12.65
CA SER A 102 -6.30 -2.50 -12.91
C SER A 102 -6.26 -4.01 -13.01
N ASP A 103 -5.07 -4.59 -12.99
CA ASP A 103 -4.91 -6.03 -13.02
C ASP A 103 -4.04 -6.49 -11.84
N SER A 104 -4.00 -7.79 -11.65
CA SER A 104 -3.13 -8.41 -10.67
C SER A 104 -2.59 -9.69 -11.30
N VAL A 105 -1.39 -10.05 -10.96
CA VAL A 105 -0.78 -11.28 -11.47
C VAL A 105 -1.09 -12.39 -10.46
N ASP A 106 -1.69 -13.48 -10.92
CA ASP A 106 -2.07 -14.59 -10.03
C ASP A 106 -0.86 -15.50 -9.76
N ASP A 107 -1.08 -16.55 -8.99
CA ASP A 107 -0.02 -17.45 -8.59
C ASP A 107 0.55 -18.26 -9.77
N LYS A 108 -0.12 -18.22 -10.91
CA LYS A 108 0.38 -18.90 -12.11
C LYS A 108 1.02 -17.91 -13.07
N GLY A 109 1.21 -16.67 -12.64
CA GLY A 109 1.86 -15.66 -13.46
C GLY A 109 0.96 -15.02 -14.50
N ARG A 110 -0.36 -15.17 -14.38
CA ARG A 110 -1.29 -14.62 -15.37
C ARG A 110 -1.90 -13.33 -14.86
N SER A 111 -2.10 -12.40 -15.79
CA SER A 111 -2.78 -11.14 -15.47
C SER A 111 -4.27 -11.37 -15.39
N VAL A 112 -4.88 -11.00 -14.29
CA VAL A 112 -6.32 -11.10 -14.11
C VAL A 112 -6.86 -9.75 -13.67
N PRO A 113 -8.11 -9.43 -14.00
CA PRO A 113 -8.67 -8.14 -13.59
C PRO A 113 -8.73 -8.03 -12.08
N ARG A 114 -8.49 -6.84 -11.57
CA ARG A 114 -8.56 -6.61 -10.14
C ARG A 114 -9.96 -6.07 -9.82
N HIS A 115 -10.57 -6.59 -8.82
CA HIS A 115 -11.91 -6.17 -8.45
C HIS A 115 -11.94 -5.22 -7.26
#